data_5cac9dfbfc0aa1149aae33e1629e410a
#
_entry.id   5cac9dfbfc0aa1149aae33e1629e410a
#
_cell.length_a   1.000
_cell.length_b   1.000
_cell.length_c   1.000
_cell.angle_alpha   90.00
_cell.angle_beta   90.00
_cell.angle_gamma   90.00
#
_symmetry.space_group_name_H-M   'P 1'
#
loop_
_entity.id
_entity.type
_entity.pdbx_description
1 polymer ?
#
loop_
_entity_poly.entity_id
_entity_poly.type
_entity_poly.pdbx_seq_one_letter_code
_entity_poly.pdbx_strand_id
1 'polypeptide(L)'
;MLQRGFTRFQILPSLIALALSAHAMAQTPTAVPAVPASAASAPAAAKPPADPTAPKPFADVIKDAKVEDGLFPIWRKDEKVWMEIPKAMLKKPFLFTVNIANSVGERGLYASQMAGDWMAEFRLVGKQVQLLALNTKFRSLSGEGSARAVEQAFSPSLLGSGAVASLEHPERKSVLIDAGFLLSDVPGYSTRLERAYRLPFAVDKANSSIEATRAEPALSTLTARMHFSTPRIPAPPLVPPPGPVPMPTPPQATPDARSLFVTYVYNFAALPSAAMEPRRADPRLGHFTRSFTDLGSDLKANPRVHFVNRWRLEKKDPAAEISEPIKPITYWIDKNIPVNYRGAVEAGILEWNKAFEKIGFKNAVVAKQ
;
A
#
# COMPACT_ATOMS: atom_id res chain seq x y z
N MET A 1 -34.59 34.14 36.77
CA MET A 1 -34.08 35.52 36.61
C MET A 1 -32.66 35.45 36.17
N LEU A 2 -32.37 35.79 34.99
CA LEU A 2 -31.36 36.61 34.34
C LEU A 2 -31.11 36.13 32.90
N GLN A 3 -31.70 36.87 31.97
CA GLN A 3 -31.44 36.89 30.53
C GLN A 3 -30.14 37.66 30.26
N ARG A 4 -29.35 37.19 29.28
CA ARG A 4 -28.42 37.97 28.43
C ARG A 4 -27.97 36.99 27.34
N GLY A 5 -28.02 37.20 26.02
CA GLY A 5 -28.04 38.39 25.20
C GLY A 5 -27.35 37.91 23.91
N PHE A 6 -28.13 37.62 22.85
CA PHE A 6 -27.61 37.22 21.55
C PHE A 6 -27.08 38.44 20.80
N THR A 7 -25.80 38.48 20.46
CA THR A 7 -25.25 39.48 19.54
C THR A 7 -25.13 38.88 18.15
N ARG A 8 -25.95 39.36 17.22
CA ARG A 8 -25.86 39.06 15.78
C ARG A 8 -24.69 39.79 15.16
N PHE A 9 -23.79 39.10 14.53
CA PHE A 9 -22.83 39.65 13.57
C PHE A 9 -23.43 39.60 12.16
N GLN A 10 -23.70 40.76 11.57
CA GLN A 10 -24.02 40.91 10.16
C GLN A 10 -22.72 41.03 9.36
N ILE A 11 -22.56 40.22 8.34
CA ILE A 11 -21.48 40.35 7.34
C ILE A 11 -22.10 40.94 6.07
N LEU A 12 -21.65 42.15 5.71
CA LEU A 12 -21.93 42.80 4.43
C LEU A 12 -21.09 42.17 3.31
N PRO A 13 -21.62 41.91 2.12
CA PRO A 13 -20.84 41.62 0.95
C PRO A 13 -20.48 42.89 0.18
N SER A 14 -19.19 43.16 -0.01
CA SER A 14 -18.69 44.21 -0.89
C SER A 14 -18.60 43.70 -2.32
N LEU A 15 -19.45 44.26 -3.19
CA LEU A 15 -19.38 44.16 -4.64
C LEU A 15 -18.36 45.18 -5.17
N ILE A 16 -17.31 44.74 -5.85
CA ILE A 16 -16.45 45.54 -6.70
C ILE A 16 -16.70 45.13 -8.15
N ALA A 17 -17.38 46.01 -8.89
CA ALA A 17 -17.55 45.93 -10.34
C ALA A 17 -16.42 46.73 -11.00
N LEU A 18 -15.60 46.04 -11.85
CA LEU A 18 -14.61 46.72 -12.71
C LEU A 18 -15.13 46.64 -14.15
N ALA A 19 -15.52 47.81 -14.68
CA ALA A 19 -15.89 47.98 -16.08
C ALA A 19 -14.62 48.29 -16.91
N LEU A 20 -14.33 47.47 -17.92
CA LEU A 20 -13.35 47.78 -18.96
C LEU A 20 -14.09 48.08 -20.27
N SER A 21 -14.01 49.32 -20.71
CA SER A 21 -14.49 49.78 -22.00
C SER A 21 -13.46 49.51 -23.10
N ALA A 22 -13.78 48.68 -24.09
CA ALA A 22 -12.96 48.48 -25.27
C ALA A 22 -13.52 49.35 -26.43
N HIS A 23 -12.72 50.30 -26.92
CA HIS A 23 -13.00 51.05 -28.12
C HIS A 23 -12.48 50.27 -29.36
N ALA A 24 -13.37 49.90 -30.23
CA ALA A 24 -13.03 49.33 -31.52
C ALA A 24 -12.98 50.45 -32.57
N MET A 25 -11.83 50.72 -33.16
CA MET A 25 -11.64 51.54 -34.35
C MET A 25 -11.63 50.63 -35.55
N ALA A 26 -12.63 50.81 -36.42
CA ALA A 26 -12.69 50.19 -37.71
C ALA A 26 -11.83 50.97 -38.73
N GLN A 27 -10.88 50.25 -39.39
CA GLN A 27 -10.20 50.73 -40.59
C GLN A 27 -10.49 49.79 -41.76
N THR A 28 -11.06 50.37 -42.79
CA THR A 28 -11.30 49.73 -44.11
C THR A 28 -10.01 49.62 -44.92
N PRO A 29 -9.61 48.48 -45.46
CA PRO A 29 -8.50 48.40 -46.40
C PRO A 29 -8.99 48.53 -47.86
N THR A 30 -8.30 49.42 -48.58
CA THR A 30 -8.39 49.64 -50.02
C THR A 30 -7.85 48.45 -50.82
N ALA A 31 -8.53 48.04 -51.85
CA ALA A 31 -8.16 46.92 -52.73
C ALA A 31 -7.01 47.31 -53.68
N VAL A 32 -6.02 46.42 -53.82
CA VAL A 32 -4.94 46.46 -54.82
C VAL A 32 -5.03 45.14 -55.66
N PRO A 33 -4.86 45.18 -56.98
CA PRO A 33 -5.15 44.05 -57.83
C PRO A 33 -4.10 42.94 -57.80
N ALA A 34 -4.60 41.69 -57.91
CA ALA A 34 -3.83 40.45 -57.88
C ALA A 34 -2.94 40.25 -59.11
N VAL A 35 -1.70 39.84 -58.88
CA VAL A 35 -0.78 39.24 -59.84
C VAL A 35 -0.75 37.73 -59.62
N PRO A 36 -0.81 36.86 -60.64
CA PRO A 36 -0.83 35.40 -60.41
C PRO A 36 0.55 34.91 -60.04
N ALA A 37 0.67 34.35 -58.83
CA ALA A 37 1.86 33.70 -58.34
C ALA A 37 1.84 32.20 -58.68
N SER A 38 2.94 31.77 -59.28
CA SER A 38 3.32 30.40 -59.57
C SER A 38 3.22 29.49 -58.36
N ALA A 39 2.70 28.27 -58.56
CA ALA A 39 2.63 27.24 -57.52
C ALA A 39 4.02 26.79 -57.08
N ALA A 40 4.46 27.26 -55.93
CA ALA A 40 5.56 26.70 -55.17
C ALA A 40 5.03 25.68 -54.15
N SER A 41 5.56 24.46 -54.24
CA SER A 41 5.26 23.36 -53.31
C SER A 41 5.51 23.80 -51.86
N ALA A 42 4.48 23.72 -51.03
CA ALA A 42 4.61 23.99 -49.62
C ALA A 42 5.57 22.98 -48.94
N PRO A 43 6.54 23.43 -48.13
CA PRO A 43 7.34 22.51 -47.32
C PRO A 43 6.42 21.80 -46.32
N ALA A 44 6.60 20.47 -46.17
CA ALA A 44 5.92 19.69 -45.16
C ALA A 44 6.11 20.37 -43.78
N ALA A 45 4.99 20.66 -43.12
CA ALA A 45 5.01 21.27 -41.77
C ALA A 45 5.83 20.38 -40.84
N ALA A 46 6.94 20.92 -40.36
CA ALA A 46 7.74 20.26 -39.33
C ALA A 46 6.86 20.02 -38.10
N LYS A 47 6.81 18.76 -37.63
CA LYS A 47 6.13 18.44 -36.36
C LYS A 47 6.67 19.40 -35.27
N PRO A 48 5.78 20.01 -34.47
CA PRO A 48 6.21 20.82 -33.34
C PRO A 48 7.17 19.99 -32.47
N PRO A 49 8.22 20.60 -31.89
CA PRO A 49 9.09 19.90 -30.96
C PRO A 49 8.25 19.26 -29.87
N ALA A 50 8.45 17.97 -29.62
CA ALA A 50 7.74 17.23 -28.62
C ALA A 50 7.99 17.88 -27.25
N ASP A 51 6.94 18.18 -26.52
CA ASP A 51 7.02 18.69 -25.15
C ASP A 51 7.80 17.65 -24.30
N PRO A 52 8.97 17.99 -23.76
CA PRO A 52 9.79 17.06 -22.97
C PRO A 52 9.09 16.59 -21.68
N THR A 53 8.01 17.26 -21.27
CA THR A 53 7.20 16.90 -20.10
C THR A 53 5.97 16.04 -20.44
N ALA A 54 5.71 15.78 -21.73
CA ALA A 54 4.60 14.93 -22.17
C ALA A 54 4.90 13.45 -21.81
N PRO A 55 3.93 12.70 -21.27
CA PRO A 55 4.11 11.28 -21.01
C PRO A 55 4.44 10.53 -22.31
N LYS A 56 5.47 9.68 -22.26
CA LYS A 56 5.88 8.85 -23.40
C LYS A 56 4.84 7.74 -23.66
N PRO A 57 4.77 7.22 -24.90
CA PRO A 57 4.01 6.00 -25.18
C PRO A 57 4.41 4.86 -24.25
N PHE A 58 3.46 4.01 -23.89
CA PHE A 58 3.71 2.88 -22.97
C PHE A 58 4.85 1.98 -23.48
N ALA A 59 4.81 1.60 -24.75
CA ALA A 59 5.81 0.74 -25.37
C ALA A 59 7.24 1.34 -25.34
N ASP A 60 7.35 2.66 -25.43
CA ASP A 60 8.66 3.34 -25.39
C ASP A 60 9.28 3.30 -23.99
N VAL A 61 8.46 3.37 -22.94
CA VAL A 61 8.94 3.33 -21.54
C VAL A 61 9.43 1.94 -21.17
N ILE A 62 8.71 0.89 -21.59
CA ILE A 62 9.04 -0.50 -21.29
C ILE A 62 9.92 -1.17 -22.34
N LYS A 63 10.40 -0.41 -23.34
CA LYS A 63 11.29 -0.93 -24.37
C LYS A 63 12.49 -1.65 -23.75
N ASP A 64 12.72 -2.90 -24.13
CA ASP A 64 13.75 -3.81 -23.60
C ASP A 64 13.57 -4.18 -22.10
N ALA A 65 12.43 -3.87 -21.49
CA ALA A 65 12.14 -4.31 -20.14
C ALA A 65 11.62 -5.77 -20.14
N LYS A 66 12.01 -6.53 -19.13
CA LYS A 66 11.44 -7.86 -18.86
C LYS A 66 10.15 -7.69 -18.07
N VAL A 67 9.13 -8.47 -18.42
CA VAL A 67 7.85 -8.49 -17.69
C VAL A 67 7.71 -9.77 -16.89
N GLU A 68 7.16 -9.64 -15.70
CA GLU A 68 6.61 -10.72 -14.88
C GLU A 68 5.10 -10.48 -14.79
N ASP A 69 4.33 -11.37 -15.43
CA ASP A 69 2.87 -11.29 -15.45
C ASP A 69 2.26 -11.75 -14.14
N GLY A 70 1.23 -11.03 -13.66
CA GLY A 70 0.59 -11.35 -12.40
C GLY A 70 -0.58 -10.42 -12.08
N LEU A 71 -0.97 -10.39 -10.79
CA LEU A 71 -2.05 -9.50 -10.31
C LEU A 71 -1.83 -8.05 -10.74
N PHE A 72 -0.63 -7.56 -10.55
CA PHE A 72 -0.07 -6.34 -11.09
C PHE A 72 1.20 -6.72 -11.84
N PRO A 73 1.22 -6.70 -13.19
CA PRO A 73 2.42 -7.00 -13.95
C PRO A 73 3.58 -6.08 -13.57
N ILE A 74 4.77 -6.66 -13.43
CA ILE A 74 5.98 -5.93 -13.04
C ILE A 74 6.93 -5.91 -14.21
N TRP A 75 7.37 -4.73 -14.59
CA TRP A 75 8.32 -4.49 -15.66
C TRP A 75 9.66 -4.08 -15.07
N ARG A 76 10.74 -4.71 -15.50
CA ARG A 76 12.08 -4.41 -15.01
C ARG A 76 13.06 -4.21 -16.15
N LYS A 77 13.81 -3.12 -16.08
CA LYS A 77 14.96 -2.84 -16.95
C LYS A 77 16.06 -2.24 -16.10
N ASP A 78 17.18 -2.96 -15.97
CA ASP A 78 18.28 -2.59 -15.11
C ASP A 78 17.80 -2.31 -13.66
N GLU A 79 18.09 -1.13 -13.13
CA GLU A 79 17.67 -0.68 -11.81
C GLU A 79 16.21 -0.14 -11.77
N LYS A 80 15.59 0.05 -12.93
CA LYS A 80 14.24 0.60 -13.01
C LYS A 80 13.20 -0.51 -12.93
N VAL A 81 12.24 -0.29 -12.06
CA VAL A 81 11.10 -1.18 -11.89
C VAL A 81 9.82 -0.38 -12.03
N TRP A 82 8.91 -0.88 -12.84
CA TRP A 82 7.56 -0.32 -12.98
C TRP A 82 6.52 -1.36 -12.62
N MET A 83 5.42 -0.88 -12.11
CA MET A 83 4.22 -1.68 -11.86
C MET A 83 3.12 -1.23 -12.82
N GLU A 84 2.52 -2.18 -13.50
CA GLU A 84 1.37 -1.95 -14.36
C GLU A 84 0.08 -2.18 -13.57
N ILE A 85 -0.77 -1.16 -13.52
CA ILE A 85 -2.04 -1.21 -12.82
C ILE A 85 -3.17 -1.30 -13.85
N PRO A 86 -3.82 -2.46 -14.02
CA PRO A 86 -5.00 -2.57 -14.88
C PRO A 86 -6.08 -1.60 -14.42
N LYS A 87 -6.72 -0.89 -15.34
CA LYS A 87 -7.76 0.11 -15.02
C LYS A 87 -8.92 -0.51 -14.22
N ALA A 88 -9.23 -1.79 -14.50
CA ALA A 88 -10.22 -2.56 -13.76
C ALA A 88 -9.84 -2.83 -12.29
N MET A 89 -8.57 -2.65 -11.93
CA MET A 89 -8.06 -2.79 -10.56
C MET A 89 -7.99 -1.46 -9.79
N LEU A 90 -8.21 -0.32 -10.47
CA LEU A 90 -8.34 0.96 -9.79
C LEU A 90 -9.61 0.97 -8.93
N LYS A 91 -9.49 1.45 -7.69
CA LYS A 91 -10.55 1.45 -6.67
C LYS A 91 -11.08 0.05 -6.31
N LYS A 92 -10.38 -1.00 -6.70
CA LYS A 92 -10.71 -2.37 -6.31
C LYS A 92 -9.83 -2.78 -5.12
N PRO A 93 -10.43 -3.21 -3.98
CA PRO A 93 -9.65 -3.59 -2.82
C PRO A 93 -8.80 -4.83 -3.05
N PHE A 94 -7.61 -4.84 -2.45
CA PHE A 94 -6.71 -5.99 -2.34
C PHE A 94 -6.05 -6.00 -0.96
N LEU A 95 -5.45 -7.12 -0.58
CA LEU A 95 -4.64 -7.20 0.64
C LEU A 95 -3.22 -6.72 0.34
N PHE A 96 -2.76 -5.72 1.06
CA PHE A 96 -1.39 -5.22 1.02
C PHE A 96 -0.70 -5.52 2.33
N THR A 97 0.44 -6.23 2.28
CA THR A 97 1.24 -6.54 3.47
C THR A 97 2.69 -6.20 3.26
N VAL A 98 3.38 -5.89 4.35
CA VAL A 98 4.83 -5.66 4.36
C VAL A 98 5.47 -6.59 5.38
N ASN A 99 6.36 -7.45 4.91
CA ASN A 99 7.14 -8.34 5.76
C ASN A 99 8.59 -7.84 5.82
N ILE A 100 9.27 -8.14 6.92
CA ILE A 100 10.67 -7.84 7.14
C ILE A 100 11.49 -9.10 6.86
N ALA A 101 12.25 -9.11 5.76
CA ALA A 101 13.12 -10.24 5.42
C ALA A 101 14.48 -10.15 6.12
N ASN A 102 14.97 -8.94 6.35
CA ASN A 102 16.21 -8.67 7.09
C ASN A 102 16.03 -7.40 7.92
N SER A 103 16.67 -7.35 9.09
CA SER A 103 16.61 -6.22 10.00
C SER A 103 17.89 -6.13 10.86
N VAL A 104 17.85 -5.32 11.91
CA VAL A 104 19.04 -4.99 12.73
C VAL A 104 19.49 -6.16 13.61
N GLY A 105 18.56 -7.03 14.07
CA GLY A 105 18.88 -8.20 14.90
C GLY A 105 18.88 -7.95 16.40
N GLU A 106 18.46 -6.77 16.87
CA GLU A 106 18.40 -6.45 18.29
C GLU A 106 17.13 -5.66 18.66
N ARG A 107 16.83 -5.53 19.95
CA ARG A 107 15.74 -4.70 20.52
C ARG A 107 14.36 -4.90 19.91
N GLY A 108 14.02 -6.14 19.52
CA GLY A 108 12.76 -6.46 18.88
C GLY A 108 12.70 -6.15 17.38
N LEU A 109 13.81 -5.67 16.79
CA LEU A 109 13.94 -5.39 15.37
C LEU A 109 14.53 -6.61 14.65
N TYR A 110 13.74 -7.67 14.51
CA TYR A 110 14.17 -8.95 13.94
C TYR A 110 13.60 -9.16 12.55
N ALA A 111 14.25 -10.03 11.79
CA ALA A 111 13.71 -10.57 10.55
C ALA A 111 12.44 -11.41 10.80
N SER A 112 11.76 -11.79 9.73
CA SER A 112 10.55 -12.65 9.74
C SER A 112 9.35 -12.05 10.50
N GLN A 113 9.32 -10.73 10.66
CA GLN A 113 8.19 -10.01 11.26
C GLN A 113 7.29 -9.40 10.18
N MET A 114 6.01 -9.25 10.50
CA MET A 114 5.11 -8.43 9.70
C MET A 114 5.22 -6.97 10.15
N ALA A 115 5.54 -6.09 9.22
CA ALA A 115 5.64 -4.65 9.49
C ALA A 115 4.27 -3.96 9.39
N GLY A 116 3.38 -4.46 8.54
CA GLY A 116 2.02 -3.94 8.38
C GLY A 116 1.14 -4.81 7.51
N ASP A 117 -0.18 -4.66 7.69
CA ASP A 117 -1.22 -5.31 6.89
C ASP A 117 -2.39 -4.33 6.69
N TRP A 118 -2.83 -4.17 5.46
CA TRP A 118 -3.93 -3.25 5.11
C TRP A 118 -4.83 -3.84 4.03
N MET A 119 -6.11 -3.55 4.13
CA MET A 119 -6.99 -3.55 2.98
C MET A 119 -6.66 -2.28 2.19
N ALA A 120 -6.16 -2.41 0.98
CA ALA A 120 -5.67 -1.29 0.19
C ALA A 120 -6.33 -1.22 -1.19
N GLU A 121 -6.27 -0.04 -1.80
CA GLU A 121 -6.66 0.16 -3.20
C GLU A 121 -5.70 1.11 -3.90
N PHE A 122 -5.63 1.02 -5.23
CA PHE A 122 -5.00 2.05 -6.06
C PHE A 122 -6.04 3.06 -6.54
N ARG A 123 -5.69 4.35 -6.45
CA ARG A 123 -6.52 5.46 -6.95
C ARG A 123 -5.71 6.36 -7.87
N LEU A 124 -6.20 6.56 -9.09
CA LEU A 124 -5.61 7.51 -10.03
C LEU A 124 -6.16 8.92 -9.73
N VAL A 125 -5.26 9.86 -9.45
CA VAL A 125 -5.58 11.27 -9.20
C VAL A 125 -4.66 12.13 -10.06
N GLY A 126 -5.20 12.69 -11.15
CA GLY A 126 -4.40 13.40 -12.14
C GLY A 126 -3.31 12.49 -12.76
N LYS A 127 -2.05 12.86 -12.58
CA LYS A 127 -0.88 12.09 -13.06
C LYS A 127 -0.22 11.26 -11.95
N GLN A 128 -0.92 10.97 -10.85
CA GLN A 128 -0.41 10.19 -9.74
C GLN A 128 -1.32 8.99 -9.46
N VAL A 129 -0.72 7.84 -9.18
CA VAL A 129 -1.43 6.69 -8.62
C VAL A 129 -1.10 6.61 -7.14
N GLN A 130 -2.12 6.73 -6.33
CA GLN A 130 -2.04 6.64 -4.88
C GLN A 130 -2.33 5.22 -4.41
N LEU A 131 -1.49 4.68 -3.52
CA LEU A 131 -1.75 3.48 -2.74
C LEU A 131 -2.40 3.92 -1.42
N LEU A 132 -3.68 3.60 -1.24
CA LEU A 132 -4.47 3.99 -0.09
C LEU A 132 -4.78 2.79 0.79
N ALA A 133 -4.54 2.91 2.10
CA ALA A 133 -5.07 1.99 3.10
C ALA A 133 -6.51 2.40 3.43
N LEU A 134 -7.45 1.49 3.22
CA LEU A 134 -8.86 1.71 3.51
C LEU A 134 -9.13 1.66 5.01
N ASN A 135 -10.04 2.50 5.47
CA ASN A 135 -10.46 2.45 6.86
C ASN A 135 -11.37 1.24 7.08
N THR A 136 -10.85 0.22 7.76
CA THR A 136 -11.60 -0.99 8.11
C THR A 136 -12.08 -1.02 9.55
N LYS A 137 -11.76 0.01 10.34
CA LYS A 137 -12.11 0.11 11.78
C LYS A 137 -13.54 0.55 12.02
N PHE A 138 -14.11 1.30 11.08
CA PHE A 138 -15.47 1.81 11.13
C PHE A 138 -16.21 1.35 9.88
N ARG A 139 -17.39 0.76 10.05
CA ARG A 139 -18.19 0.22 8.94
C ARG A 139 -19.68 0.46 9.23
N SER A 140 -20.49 0.34 8.20
CA SER A 140 -21.94 0.17 8.33
C SER A 140 -22.33 -1.18 7.73
N LEU A 141 -23.05 -1.97 8.50
CA LEU A 141 -23.69 -3.20 8.03
C LEU A 141 -25.14 -2.95 7.58
N SER A 142 -25.61 -1.70 7.61
CA SER A 142 -27.01 -1.30 7.35
C SER A 142 -27.07 -0.37 6.14
N GLY A 143 -27.26 -0.93 4.94
CA GLY A 143 -27.59 -0.19 3.73
C GLY A 143 -26.56 0.80 3.20
N GLU A 144 -26.74 1.25 1.95
CA GLU A 144 -25.78 2.10 1.23
C GLU A 144 -25.66 3.53 1.78
N GLY A 145 -26.74 4.09 2.32
CA GLY A 145 -26.76 5.47 2.83
C GLY A 145 -25.85 5.64 4.03
N SER A 146 -25.95 4.74 5.02
CA SER A 146 -25.08 4.75 6.20
C SER A 146 -23.65 4.36 5.87
N ALA A 147 -23.43 3.47 4.89
CA ALA A 147 -22.09 3.13 4.41
C ALA A 147 -21.37 4.36 3.82
N ARG A 148 -22.06 5.16 2.99
CA ARG A 148 -21.52 6.42 2.45
C ARG A 148 -21.22 7.44 3.54
N ALA A 149 -22.09 7.57 4.55
CA ALA A 149 -21.85 8.46 5.67
C ALA A 149 -20.59 8.07 6.46
N VAL A 150 -20.37 6.76 6.68
CA VAL A 150 -19.14 6.25 7.31
C VAL A 150 -17.91 6.54 6.46
N GLU A 151 -17.97 6.31 5.15
CA GLU A 151 -16.87 6.61 4.23
C GLU A 151 -16.50 8.10 4.23
N GLN A 152 -17.48 8.99 4.31
CA GLN A 152 -17.25 10.44 4.40
C GLN A 152 -16.67 10.86 5.75
N ALA A 153 -17.05 10.17 6.85
CA ALA A 153 -16.61 10.52 8.19
C ALA A 153 -15.20 10.01 8.53
N PHE A 154 -14.74 8.92 7.91
CA PHE A 154 -13.49 8.25 8.28
C PHE A 154 -12.54 8.12 7.08
N SER A 155 -11.51 8.95 7.08
CA SER A 155 -10.54 9.03 6.01
C SER A 155 -9.76 7.71 5.82
N PRO A 156 -9.43 7.32 4.57
CA PRO A 156 -8.35 6.39 4.27
C PRO A 156 -6.98 7.04 4.57
N SER A 157 -5.93 6.23 4.58
CA SER A 157 -4.55 6.71 4.74
C SER A 157 -3.75 6.54 3.45
N LEU A 158 -2.98 7.55 3.07
CA LEU A 158 -2.02 7.43 1.97
C LEU A 158 -0.80 6.65 2.46
N LEU A 159 -0.50 5.51 1.83
CA LEU A 159 0.69 4.71 2.07
C LEU A 159 1.85 5.09 1.15
N GLY A 160 1.55 5.51 -0.06
CA GLY A 160 2.53 5.94 -1.04
C GLY A 160 1.88 6.46 -2.31
N SER A 161 2.65 7.12 -3.17
CA SER A 161 2.16 7.65 -4.43
C SER A 161 3.25 7.58 -5.49
N GLY A 162 2.92 7.00 -6.65
CA GLY A 162 3.78 6.89 -7.81
C GLY A 162 3.30 7.76 -8.95
N ALA A 163 4.23 8.45 -9.62
CA ALA A 163 3.90 9.17 -10.84
C ALA A 163 3.57 8.20 -11.98
N VAL A 164 2.58 8.55 -12.80
CA VAL A 164 2.30 7.84 -14.05
C VAL A 164 3.50 7.98 -14.98
N ALA A 165 4.10 6.86 -15.37
CA ALA A 165 5.35 6.81 -16.13
C ALA A 165 5.16 6.89 -17.65
N SER A 166 3.96 6.58 -18.16
CA SER A 166 3.64 6.52 -19.60
C SER A 166 2.21 6.96 -19.91
N LEU A 167 1.88 7.07 -21.17
CA LEU A 167 0.49 7.06 -21.62
C LEU A 167 -0.17 5.71 -21.26
N GLU A 168 -1.49 5.68 -21.22
CA GLU A 168 -2.29 4.46 -21.00
C GLU A 168 -1.95 3.41 -22.09
N HIS A 169 -1.87 2.13 -21.69
CA HIS A 169 -1.67 1.04 -22.63
C HIS A 169 -2.85 0.96 -23.62
N PRO A 170 -2.62 0.94 -24.94
CA PRO A 170 -3.70 1.08 -25.91
C PRO A 170 -4.74 -0.05 -25.87
N GLU A 171 -4.32 -1.28 -25.58
CA GLU A 171 -5.19 -2.47 -25.54
C GLU A 171 -5.63 -2.80 -24.12
N ARG A 172 -4.68 -2.99 -23.19
CA ARG A 172 -4.98 -3.42 -21.80
C ARG A 172 -5.62 -2.33 -20.95
N LYS A 173 -5.63 -1.07 -21.43
CA LYS A 173 -6.19 0.06 -20.66
C LYS A 173 -5.60 0.13 -19.25
N SER A 174 -4.31 -0.08 -19.13
CA SER A 174 -3.57 -0.07 -17.88
C SER A 174 -2.71 1.17 -17.74
N VAL A 175 -2.36 1.51 -16.50
CA VAL A 175 -1.51 2.63 -16.12
C VAL A 175 -0.18 2.08 -15.64
N LEU A 176 0.92 2.61 -16.16
CA LEU A 176 2.28 2.26 -15.71
C LEU A 176 2.75 3.29 -14.68
N ILE A 177 3.25 2.81 -13.54
CA ILE A 177 3.80 3.65 -12.48
C ILE A 177 5.24 3.24 -12.15
N ASP A 178 6.06 4.19 -11.76
CA ASP A 178 7.39 3.91 -11.22
C ASP A 178 7.25 3.29 -9.83
N ALA A 179 7.75 2.05 -9.65
CA ALA A 179 7.70 1.35 -8.37
C ALA A 179 8.62 1.97 -7.29
N GLY A 180 9.48 2.90 -7.66
CA GLY A 180 10.35 3.63 -6.74
C GLY A 180 9.62 4.45 -5.67
N PHE A 181 8.27 4.59 -5.76
CA PHE A 181 7.47 5.15 -4.67
C PHE A 181 7.48 4.25 -3.42
N LEU A 182 7.72 2.95 -3.58
CA LEU A 182 7.85 1.99 -2.48
C LEU A 182 9.19 2.14 -1.72
N LEU A 183 10.18 2.84 -2.30
CA LEU A 183 11.41 3.21 -1.61
C LEU A 183 11.16 4.40 -0.68
N SER A 184 10.16 4.23 0.18
CA SER A 184 9.77 5.15 1.24
C SER A 184 9.38 4.36 2.49
N ASP A 185 9.21 5.04 3.62
CA ASP A 185 8.87 4.37 4.87
C ASP A 185 7.38 3.99 4.96
N VAL A 186 6.91 3.21 3.97
CA VAL A 186 5.51 2.77 3.88
C VAL A 186 4.99 2.15 5.20
N PRO A 187 5.73 1.25 5.88
CA PRO A 187 5.26 0.66 7.13
C PRO A 187 5.51 1.53 8.37
N GLY A 188 6.11 2.72 8.25
CA GLY A 188 6.47 3.56 9.39
C GLY A 188 7.56 2.94 10.27
N TYR A 189 8.54 2.29 9.66
CA TYR A 189 9.61 1.58 10.38
C TYR A 189 10.55 2.53 11.12
N SER A 190 10.75 3.76 10.62
CA SER A 190 11.47 4.83 11.32
C SER A 190 10.96 5.05 12.74
N THR A 191 9.65 4.98 12.95
CA THR A 191 9.04 5.06 14.29
C THR A 191 9.43 3.88 15.18
N ARG A 192 9.60 2.67 14.61
CA ARG A 192 10.09 1.51 15.38
C ARG A 192 11.56 1.68 15.76
N LEU A 193 12.38 2.18 14.83
CA LEU A 193 13.80 2.50 15.09
C LEU A 193 13.93 3.56 16.18
N GLU A 194 13.15 4.64 16.08
CA GLU A 194 13.15 5.71 17.08
C GLU A 194 12.73 5.21 18.46
N ARG A 195 11.71 4.36 18.56
CA ARG A 195 11.32 3.73 19.84
C ARG A 195 12.42 2.84 20.40
N ALA A 196 13.12 2.08 19.56
CA ALA A 196 14.17 1.16 19.99
C ALA A 196 15.44 1.88 20.43
N TYR A 197 15.84 2.94 19.72
CA TYR A 197 17.14 3.58 19.89
C TYR A 197 17.07 4.98 20.48
N ARG A 198 15.89 5.58 20.58
CA ARG A 198 15.70 7.00 20.94
C ARG A 198 16.51 7.94 20.04
N LEU A 199 16.63 7.56 18.76
CA LEU A 199 17.32 8.28 17.71
C LEU A 199 16.42 8.37 16.47
N PRO A 200 16.32 9.53 15.82
CA PRO A 200 15.58 9.68 14.61
C PRO A 200 16.36 9.07 13.43
N PHE A 201 15.87 7.99 12.89
CA PHE A 201 16.34 7.43 11.63
C PHE A 201 15.37 7.81 10.51
N ALA A 202 15.91 8.29 9.39
CA ALA A 202 15.15 8.60 8.19
C ALA A 202 15.51 7.64 7.04
N VAL A 203 14.54 7.38 6.16
CA VAL A 203 14.82 6.65 4.92
C VAL A 203 15.74 7.47 4.03
N ASP A 204 16.81 6.86 3.59
CA ASP A 204 17.67 7.37 2.53
C ASP A 204 17.31 6.65 1.22
N LYS A 205 16.44 7.29 0.45
CA LYS A 205 15.93 6.74 -0.79
C LYS A 205 17.05 6.55 -1.84
N ALA A 206 18.06 7.40 -1.85
CA ALA A 206 19.15 7.35 -2.83
C ALA A 206 20.01 6.08 -2.68
N ASN A 207 20.11 5.55 -1.44
CA ASN A 207 20.82 4.32 -1.11
C ASN A 207 19.88 3.12 -0.86
N SER A 208 18.61 3.24 -1.27
CA SER A 208 17.62 2.16 -1.23
C SER A 208 17.32 1.64 -2.64
N SER A 209 17.05 0.34 -2.77
CA SER A 209 16.85 -0.30 -4.07
C SER A 209 15.75 -1.39 -4.03
N ILE A 210 15.14 -1.66 -5.20
CA ILE A 210 14.28 -2.84 -5.39
C ILE A 210 15.17 -3.97 -5.90
N GLU A 211 15.42 -4.98 -5.06
CA GLU A 211 16.36 -6.07 -5.35
C GLU A 211 15.72 -7.22 -6.15
N ALA A 212 14.48 -7.57 -5.82
CA ALA A 212 13.78 -8.68 -6.46
C ALA A 212 12.30 -8.37 -6.69
N THR A 213 11.75 -9.03 -7.69
CA THR A 213 10.34 -8.97 -8.05
C THR A 213 9.81 -10.36 -8.32
N ARG A 214 8.51 -10.57 -8.12
CA ARG A 214 7.80 -11.80 -8.47
C ARG A 214 6.34 -11.45 -8.68
N ALA A 215 5.79 -11.86 -9.81
CA ALA A 215 4.38 -11.70 -10.08
C ALA A 215 3.71 -13.04 -10.41
N GLU A 216 2.51 -13.25 -9.86
CA GLU A 216 1.65 -14.42 -10.03
C GLU A 216 0.19 -13.93 -10.20
N PRO A 217 -0.73 -14.73 -10.72
CA PRO A 217 -2.10 -14.29 -10.99
C PRO A 217 -2.85 -13.70 -9.79
N ALA A 218 -2.51 -14.13 -8.58
CA ALA A 218 -3.15 -13.64 -7.35
C ALA A 218 -2.21 -12.85 -6.42
N LEU A 219 -0.94 -12.69 -6.81
CA LEU A 219 0.08 -12.08 -5.94
C LEU A 219 1.15 -11.39 -6.76
N SER A 220 1.45 -10.13 -6.43
CA SER A 220 2.67 -9.46 -6.91
C SER A 220 3.51 -9.04 -5.71
N THR A 221 4.81 -9.34 -5.77
CA THR A 221 5.75 -9.12 -4.67
C THR A 221 6.94 -8.32 -5.13
N LEU A 222 7.36 -7.34 -4.33
CA LEU A 222 8.59 -6.60 -4.54
C LEU A 222 9.43 -6.65 -3.25
N THR A 223 10.70 -6.99 -3.39
CA THR A 223 11.67 -6.96 -2.30
C THR A 223 12.51 -5.71 -2.41
N ALA A 224 12.47 -4.87 -1.40
CA ALA A 224 13.21 -3.61 -1.35
C ALA A 224 14.19 -3.60 -0.17
N ARG A 225 15.44 -3.30 -0.47
CA ARG A 225 16.47 -3.05 0.54
C ARG A 225 16.48 -1.57 0.86
N MET A 226 16.03 -1.24 2.08
CA MET A 226 15.86 0.13 2.56
C MET A 226 17.04 0.55 3.40
N HIS A 227 17.65 1.67 3.07
CA HIS A 227 18.66 2.31 3.89
C HIS A 227 18.02 3.32 4.84
N PHE A 228 18.37 3.22 6.12
CA PHE A 228 17.99 4.19 7.15
C PHE A 228 19.25 4.81 7.73
N SER A 229 19.24 6.12 7.87
CA SER A 229 20.38 6.84 8.43
C SER A 229 19.94 7.89 9.45
N THR A 230 20.87 8.20 10.36
CA THR A 230 20.79 9.36 11.26
C THR A 230 22.04 10.21 11.09
N PRO A 231 21.94 11.55 11.01
CA PRO A 231 23.09 12.39 10.69
C PRO A 231 24.16 12.39 11.78
N ARG A 232 23.75 12.22 13.04
CA ARG A 232 24.65 12.16 14.18
C ARG A 232 24.03 11.43 15.37
N ILE A 233 24.88 10.89 16.21
CA ILE A 233 24.53 10.38 17.54
C ILE A 233 24.86 11.48 18.53
N PRO A 234 23.86 11.98 19.31
CA PRO A 234 24.14 12.98 20.34
C PRO A 234 25.14 12.46 21.39
N ALA A 235 26.06 13.30 21.80
CA ALA A 235 26.94 12.98 22.92
C ALA A 235 26.10 12.85 24.22
N PRO A 236 26.51 11.96 25.16
CA PRO A 236 25.87 11.95 26.48
C PRO A 236 25.97 13.33 27.15
N PRO A 237 24.94 13.77 27.90
CA PRO A 237 25.00 15.04 28.60
C PRO A 237 26.12 14.99 29.64
N LEU A 238 26.87 16.08 29.75
CA LEU A 238 27.98 16.20 30.70
C LEU A 238 27.51 16.14 32.15
N VAL A 239 26.26 16.56 32.41
CA VAL A 239 25.62 16.48 33.72
C VAL A 239 24.41 15.55 33.60
N PRO A 240 24.30 14.50 34.42
CA PRO A 240 23.12 13.65 34.40
C PRO A 240 21.85 14.47 34.67
N PRO A 241 20.79 14.27 33.89
CA PRO A 241 19.52 14.97 34.14
C PRO A 241 18.94 14.55 35.48
N PRO A 242 18.25 15.47 36.19
CA PRO A 242 17.62 15.17 37.47
C PRO A 242 16.35 14.31 37.24
N GLY A 243 16.54 12.99 37.08
CA GLY A 243 15.45 12.04 36.90
C GLY A 243 15.65 11.10 35.71
N PRO A 244 14.77 10.12 35.54
CA PRO A 244 14.89 9.13 34.46
C PRO A 244 14.47 9.71 33.11
N VAL A 245 15.38 10.40 32.42
CA VAL A 245 15.19 10.85 31.06
C VAL A 245 15.63 9.75 30.10
N PRO A 246 14.79 9.33 29.14
CA PRO A 246 15.18 8.35 28.13
C PRO A 246 16.35 8.86 27.31
N MET A 247 17.52 8.24 27.45
CA MET A 247 18.72 8.60 26.71
C MET A 247 18.77 7.90 25.36
N PRO A 248 19.37 8.52 24.31
CA PRO A 248 19.71 7.84 23.08
C PRO A 248 20.55 6.59 23.34
N THR A 249 20.17 5.49 22.73
CA THR A 249 20.87 4.21 22.85
C THR A 249 21.15 3.69 21.44
N PRO A 250 22.28 4.07 20.84
CA PRO A 250 22.62 3.71 19.47
C PRO A 250 22.61 2.20 19.23
N PRO A 251 22.39 1.76 17.95
CA PRO A 251 22.56 0.36 17.56
C PRO A 251 23.95 -0.16 17.93
N GLN A 252 24.00 -1.40 18.44
CA GLN A 252 25.23 -2.10 18.76
C GLN A 252 25.53 -3.24 17.79
N ALA A 253 24.49 -3.75 17.12
CA ALA A 253 24.61 -4.84 16.15
C ALA A 253 25.07 -4.37 14.75
N THR A 254 25.17 -3.07 14.49
CA THR A 254 25.62 -2.52 13.21
C THR A 254 27.07 -2.01 13.30
N PRO A 255 27.87 -2.15 12.21
CA PRO A 255 29.25 -1.62 12.20
C PRO A 255 29.33 -0.09 12.37
N ASP A 256 28.39 0.66 11.79
CA ASP A 256 28.18 2.09 12.06
C ASP A 256 26.77 2.29 12.63
N ALA A 257 26.72 2.77 13.85
CA ALA A 257 25.47 2.99 14.57
C ALA A 257 24.55 4.07 13.93
N ARG A 258 25.04 4.82 12.92
CA ARG A 258 24.28 5.84 12.19
C ARG A 258 23.61 5.31 10.93
N SER A 259 23.95 4.09 10.51
CA SER A 259 23.56 3.53 9.20
C SER A 259 23.14 2.08 9.35
N LEU A 260 21.96 1.75 8.82
CA LEU A 260 21.44 0.38 8.85
C LEU A 260 20.57 0.09 7.64
N PHE A 261 20.49 -1.19 7.28
CA PHE A 261 19.61 -1.67 6.23
C PHE A 261 18.51 -2.54 6.79
N VAL A 262 17.31 -2.39 6.19
CA VAL A 262 16.15 -3.24 6.46
C VAL A 262 15.56 -3.69 5.13
N THR A 263 15.33 -4.99 4.97
CA THR A 263 14.75 -5.51 3.73
C THR A 263 13.24 -5.73 3.91
N TYR A 264 12.46 -5.00 3.12
CA TYR A 264 11.00 -5.16 3.03
C TYR A 264 10.62 -6.11 1.91
N VAL A 265 9.56 -6.88 2.15
CA VAL A 265 8.86 -7.63 1.12
C VAL A 265 7.44 -7.08 1.06
N TYR A 266 7.15 -6.33 0.03
CA TYR A 266 5.83 -5.80 -0.27
C TYR A 266 5.01 -6.85 -1.02
N ASN A 267 3.84 -7.19 -0.51
CA ASN A 267 2.96 -8.17 -1.12
C ASN A 267 1.61 -7.51 -1.44
N PHE A 268 1.22 -7.60 -2.70
CA PHE A 268 -0.07 -7.19 -3.22
C PHE A 268 -0.84 -8.45 -3.57
N ALA A 269 -1.81 -8.84 -2.75
CA ALA A 269 -2.54 -10.09 -2.91
C ALA A 269 -4.01 -9.84 -3.25
N ALA A 270 -4.51 -10.57 -4.26
CA ALA A 270 -5.92 -10.55 -4.62
C ALA A 270 -6.77 -11.08 -3.46
N LEU A 271 -7.94 -10.45 -3.26
CA LEU A 271 -8.92 -11.01 -2.35
C LEU A 271 -9.58 -12.25 -2.96
N PRO A 272 -10.00 -13.22 -2.15
CA PRO A 272 -10.76 -14.36 -2.64
C PRO A 272 -12.03 -13.91 -3.39
N SER A 273 -12.35 -14.58 -4.48
CA SER A 273 -13.56 -14.30 -5.28
C SER A 273 -14.86 -14.50 -4.51
N ALA A 274 -14.88 -15.47 -3.58
CA ALA A 274 -15.97 -15.70 -2.65
C ALA A 274 -15.51 -15.40 -1.23
N ALA A 275 -16.24 -14.51 -0.55
CA ALA A 275 -15.96 -14.22 0.85
C ALA A 275 -16.28 -15.45 1.73
N MET A 276 -15.51 -15.62 2.80
CA MET A 276 -15.81 -16.61 3.83
C MET A 276 -16.93 -16.06 4.72
N GLU A 277 -17.89 -16.93 5.08
CA GLU A 277 -18.97 -16.54 6.02
C GLU A 277 -18.36 -16.08 7.34
N PRO A 278 -18.66 -14.85 7.78
CA PRO A 278 -18.07 -14.30 9.00
C PRO A 278 -18.68 -14.95 10.25
N ARG A 279 -17.83 -15.40 11.16
CA ARG A 279 -18.24 -15.97 12.44
C ARG A 279 -18.03 -14.97 13.57
N ARG A 280 -19.10 -14.61 14.27
CA ARG A 280 -19.00 -13.75 15.46
C ARG A 280 -18.22 -14.47 16.56
N ALA A 281 -17.37 -13.72 17.26
CA ALA A 281 -16.65 -14.22 18.41
C ALA A 281 -17.59 -14.32 19.64
N ASP A 282 -17.37 -15.36 20.43
CA ASP A 282 -17.99 -15.52 21.75
C ASP A 282 -16.93 -15.16 22.81
N PRO A 283 -17.22 -14.23 23.75
CA PRO A 283 -16.25 -13.80 24.75
C PRO A 283 -15.84 -14.91 25.74
N ARG A 284 -16.60 -16.00 25.79
CA ARG A 284 -16.28 -17.18 26.60
C ARG A 284 -15.17 -18.05 26.00
N LEU A 285 -14.84 -17.83 24.72
CA LEU A 285 -13.83 -18.58 23.98
C LEU A 285 -12.68 -17.68 23.57
N GLY A 286 -11.45 -18.12 23.82
CA GLY A 286 -10.23 -17.42 23.46
C GLY A 286 -9.91 -17.58 21.97
N HIS A 287 -10.34 -16.62 21.14
CA HIS A 287 -9.99 -16.56 19.71
C HIS A 287 -9.24 -15.27 19.38
N PHE A 288 -8.32 -15.34 18.44
CA PHE A 288 -7.87 -14.13 17.76
C PHE A 288 -9.01 -13.59 16.91
N THR A 289 -9.26 -12.28 17.00
CA THR A 289 -10.39 -11.64 16.33
C THR A 289 -9.96 -10.43 15.53
N ARG A 290 -10.69 -10.17 14.43
CA ARG A 290 -10.74 -8.85 13.80
C ARG A 290 -11.99 -8.13 14.27
N SER A 291 -11.83 -6.87 14.67
CA SER A 291 -12.95 -6.09 15.20
C SER A 291 -13.08 -4.75 14.49
N PHE A 292 -14.31 -4.28 14.39
CA PHE A 292 -14.66 -2.97 13.88
C PHE A 292 -15.86 -2.40 14.64
N THR A 293 -16.11 -1.11 14.50
CA THR A 293 -17.29 -0.45 15.03
C THR A 293 -18.36 -0.40 13.91
N ASP A 294 -19.52 -0.99 14.15
CA ASP A 294 -20.65 -0.96 13.23
C ASP A 294 -21.53 0.26 13.54
N LEU A 295 -21.46 1.26 12.67
CA LEU A 295 -22.24 2.49 12.76
C LEU A 295 -23.55 2.45 11.95
N GLY A 296 -23.99 1.25 11.58
CA GLY A 296 -25.23 1.06 10.82
C GLY A 296 -26.52 1.24 11.64
N SER A 297 -26.43 1.37 12.97
CA SER A 297 -27.57 1.58 13.85
C SER A 297 -27.13 2.31 15.11
N ASP A 298 -27.88 3.34 15.47
CA ASP A 298 -27.76 4.11 16.73
C ASP A 298 -28.44 3.43 17.93
N LEU A 299 -29.25 2.38 17.66
CA LEU A 299 -29.98 1.66 18.71
C LEU A 299 -29.14 0.58 19.43
N LYS A 300 -27.92 0.30 18.95
CA LYS A 300 -27.05 -0.71 19.56
C LYS A 300 -26.27 -0.12 20.73
N ALA A 301 -26.51 -0.62 21.94
CA ALA A 301 -25.75 -0.22 23.13
C ALA A 301 -24.24 -0.48 22.99
N ASN A 302 -23.84 -1.54 22.27
CA ASN A 302 -22.46 -1.82 21.94
C ASN A 302 -22.31 -2.06 20.41
N PRO A 303 -21.80 -1.07 19.66
CA PRO A 303 -21.61 -1.19 18.22
C PRO A 303 -20.35 -2.00 17.84
N ARG A 304 -19.52 -2.43 18.80
CA ARG A 304 -18.30 -3.18 18.53
C ARG A 304 -18.63 -4.59 18.06
N VAL A 305 -18.10 -4.95 16.90
CA VAL A 305 -18.25 -6.28 16.29
C VAL A 305 -16.91 -6.99 16.27
N HIS A 306 -16.90 -8.26 16.68
CA HIS A 306 -15.73 -9.11 16.69
C HIS A 306 -15.99 -10.35 15.84
N PHE A 307 -15.13 -10.58 14.84
CA PHE A 307 -15.15 -11.80 14.04
C PHE A 307 -13.92 -12.65 14.33
N VAL A 308 -14.14 -13.97 14.41
CA VAL A 308 -13.09 -14.96 14.67
C VAL A 308 -12.15 -15.06 13.47
N ASN A 309 -10.84 -14.97 13.71
CA ASN A 309 -9.86 -15.38 12.71
C ASN A 309 -9.82 -16.91 12.65
N ARG A 310 -10.10 -17.46 11.50
CA ARG A 310 -10.11 -18.92 11.27
C ARG A 310 -9.60 -19.28 9.88
N TRP A 311 -9.06 -20.47 9.76
CA TRP A 311 -8.68 -21.03 8.48
C TRP A 311 -9.92 -21.36 7.64
N ARG A 312 -9.83 -21.17 6.33
CA ARG A 312 -10.83 -21.61 5.37
C ARG A 312 -10.55 -23.07 5.03
N LEU A 313 -11.22 -23.99 5.72
CA LEU A 313 -11.15 -25.41 5.43
C LEU A 313 -12.49 -25.87 4.85
N GLU A 314 -12.45 -26.43 3.66
CA GLU A 314 -13.57 -26.99 2.94
C GLU A 314 -13.20 -28.42 2.56
N LYS A 315 -14.06 -29.40 2.86
CA LYS A 315 -13.79 -30.81 2.55
C LYS A 315 -13.72 -31.03 1.04
N LYS A 316 -12.77 -31.82 0.57
CA LYS A 316 -12.75 -32.33 -0.82
C LYS A 316 -13.97 -33.16 -1.12
N ASP A 317 -14.35 -34.04 -0.17
CA ASP A 317 -15.57 -34.82 -0.20
C ASP A 317 -16.46 -34.38 0.96
N PRO A 318 -17.49 -33.57 0.68
CA PRO A 318 -18.41 -33.08 1.72
C PRO A 318 -19.25 -34.16 2.38
N ALA A 319 -19.46 -35.31 1.70
CA ALA A 319 -20.25 -36.43 2.20
C ALA A 319 -19.46 -37.33 3.14
N ALA A 320 -18.13 -37.35 3.07
CA ALA A 320 -17.30 -38.20 3.91
C ALA A 320 -17.26 -37.64 5.35
N GLU A 321 -17.31 -38.53 6.34
CA GLU A 321 -17.16 -38.18 7.75
C GLU A 321 -15.81 -37.49 7.99
N ILE A 322 -14.73 -38.04 7.43
CA ILE A 322 -13.37 -37.49 7.44
C ILE A 322 -12.88 -37.32 6.01
N SER A 323 -12.49 -36.08 5.63
CA SER A 323 -11.97 -35.75 4.29
C SER A 323 -10.72 -34.91 4.38
N GLU A 324 -9.87 -34.95 3.35
CA GLU A 324 -8.84 -33.92 3.19
C GLU A 324 -9.50 -32.56 2.86
N PRO A 325 -8.88 -31.45 3.23
CA PRO A 325 -9.33 -30.15 2.76
C PRO A 325 -8.97 -29.94 1.29
N ILE A 326 -9.77 -29.15 0.57
CA ILE A 326 -9.45 -28.69 -0.79
C ILE A 326 -8.08 -27.99 -0.80
N LYS A 327 -7.83 -27.13 0.21
CA LYS A 327 -6.58 -26.42 0.41
C LYS A 327 -6.09 -26.62 1.84
N PRO A 328 -5.02 -27.37 2.08
CA PRO A 328 -4.48 -27.57 3.42
C PRO A 328 -3.81 -26.30 3.95
N ILE A 329 -3.71 -26.19 5.25
CA ILE A 329 -2.90 -25.22 5.96
C ILE A 329 -1.44 -25.62 5.77
N THR A 330 -0.70 -24.82 5.00
CA THR A 330 0.69 -25.14 4.66
C THR A 330 1.64 -24.28 5.50
N TYR A 331 2.53 -24.94 6.24
CA TYR A 331 3.67 -24.33 6.91
C TYR A 331 4.93 -24.60 6.10
N TRP A 332 5.70 -23.55 5.84
CA TRP A 332 7.00 -23.66 5.19
C TRP A 332 8.09 -23.65 6.25
N ILE A 333 8.86 -24.73 6.33
CA ILE A 333 10.00 -24.84 7.26
C ILE A 333 11.13 -23.99 6.72
N ASP A 334 11.58 -23.01 7.54
CA ASP A 334 12.67 -22.09 7.15
C ASP A 334 13.95 -22.90 6.89
N LYS A 335 14.60 -22.61 5.76
CA LYS A 335 15.87 -23.25 5.36
C LYS A 335 17.00 -23.06 6.36
N ASN A 336 16.95 -22.01 7.18
CA ASN A 336 17.93 -21.71 8.20
C ASN A 336 17.76 -22.57 9.48
N ILE A 337 16.68 -23.34 9.61
CA ILE A 337 16.54 -24.29 10.69
C ILE A 337 17.61 -25.36 10.53
N PRO A 338 18.49 -25.58 11.56
CA PRO A 338 19.52 -26.61 11.49
C PRO A 338 18.92 -27.98 11.17
N VAL A 339 19.59 -28.77 10.33
CA VAL A 339 19.08 -30.02 9.78
C VAL A 339 18.63 -31.00 10.86
N ASN A 340 19.37 -31.06 11.97
CA ASN A 340 19.09 -31.94 13.12
C ASN A 340 17.77 -31.61 13.86
N TYR A 341 17.22 -30.41 13.69
CA TYR A 341 15.96 -29.99 14.33
C TYR A 341 14.75 -30.04 13.37
N ARG A 342 14.96 -30.16 12.05
CA ARG A 342 13.88 -30.07 11.05
C ARG A 342 12.81 -31.12 11.27
N GLY A 343 13.22 -32.38 11.56
CA GLY A 343 12.26 -33.45 11.84
C GLY A 343 11.39 -33.20 13.06
N ALA A 344 11.96 -32.64 14.12
CA ALA A 344 11.20 -32.28 15.33
C ALA A 344 10.23 -31.12 15.04
N VAL A 345 10.65 -30.12 14.26
CA VAL A 345 9.79 -28.98 13.85
C VAL A 345 8.64 -29.49 12.97
N GLU A 346 8.92 -30.34 11.99
CA GLU A 346 7.90 -30.95 11.13
C GLU A 346 6.89 -31.74 11.97
N ALA A 347 7.35 -32.62 12.85
CA ALA A 347 6.49 -33.42 13.71
C ALA A 347 5.60 -32.53 14.60
N GLY A 348 6.16 -31.45 15.17
CA GLY A 348 5.41 -30.49 15.97
C GLY A 348 4.32 -29.75 15.18
N ILE A 349 4.59 -29.41 13.92
CA ILE A 349 3.61 -28.80 13.03
C ILE A 349 2.49 -29.79 12.72
N LEU A 350 2.83 -31.02 12.37
CA LEU A 350 1.89 -32.06 11.98
C LEU A 350 1.01 -32.57 13.13
N GLU A 351 1.42 -32.36 14.39
CA GLU A 351 0.65 -32.73 15.58
C GLU A 351 -0.76 -32.10 15.59
N TRP A 352 -0.91 -30.92 14.99
CA TRP A 352 -2.21 -30.25 14.82
C TRP A 352 -3.23 -31.08 14.04
N ASN A 353 -2.81 -32.02 13.17
CA ASN A 353 -3.72 -32.88 12.45
C ASN A 353 -4.63 -33.69 13.37
N LYS A 354 -4.15 -34.10 14.55
CA LYS A 354 -4.96 -34.81 15.56
C LYS A 354 -6.19 -34.00 16.01
N ALA A 355 -6.04 -32.66 16.10
CA ALA A 355 -7.14 -31.79 16.45
C ALA A 355 -8.11 -31.61 15.27
N PHE A 356 -7.59 -31.49 14.05
CA PHE A 356 -8.40 -31.33 12.85
C PHE A 356 -9.16 -32.62 12.48
N GLU A 357 -8.61 -33.81 12.74
CA GLU A 357 -9.30 -35.10 12.56
C GLU A 357 -10.56 -35.20 13.40
N LYS A 358 -10.54 -34.69 14.64
CA LYS A 358 -11.73 -34.65 15.51
C LYS A 358 -12.89 -33.81 14.97
N ILE A 359 -12.61 -32.91 14.03
CA ILE A 359 -13.62 -32.09 13.36
C ILE A 359 -13.81 -32.48 11.89
N GLY A 360 -13.33 -33.67 11.50
CA GLY A 360 -13.59 -34.29 10.21
C GLY A 360 -12.61 -33.90 9.09
N PHE A 361 -11.40 -33.45 9.42
CA PHE A 361 -10.36 -33.15 8.41
C PHE A 361 -9.08 -33.95 8.65
N LYS A 362 -8.73 -34.85 7.77
CA LYS A 362 -7.39 -35.48 7.74
C LYS A 362 -6.43 -34.66 6.87
N ASN A 363 -5.14 -34.68 7.20
CA ASN A 363 -4.10 -33.94 6.47
C ASN A 363 -4.44 -32.44 6.30
N ALA A 364 -5.09 -31.86 7.31
CA ALA A 364 -5.47 -30.45 7.29
C ALA A 364 -4.27 -29.51 7.35
N VAL A 365 -3.20 -29.96 8.00
CA VAL A 365 -1.93 -29.24 8.15
C VAL A 365 -0.84 -30.02 7.46
N VAL A 366 -0.03 -29.34 6.64
CA VAL A 366 1.14 -29.89 5.96
C VAL A 366 2.36 -29.03 6.22
N ALA A 367 3.51 -29.66 6.40
CA ALA A 367 4.79 -29.01 6.49
C ALA A 367 5.55 -29.22 5.17
N LYS A 368 6.19 -28.17 4.66
CA LYS A 368 6.99 -28.17 3.42
C LYS A 368 8.31 -27.47 3.64
N GLN A 369 9.30 -27.81 2.84
CA GLN A 369 10.62 -27.17 2.85
C GLN A 369 10.98 -26.67 1.46
#